data_31eb5c53c3d5a661eb452da53cd72d8d
#
_entry.id   31eb5c53c3d5a661eb452da53cd72d8d
#
_cell.length_a   1.000
_cell.length_b   1.000
_cell.length_c   1.000
_cell.angle_alpha   90.00
_cell.angle_beta   90.00
_cell.angle_gamma   90.00
#
_symmetry.space_group_name_H-M   'P 1'
#
loop_
_entity.id
_entity.type
_entity.pdbx_description
1 polymer ?
#
loop_
_entity_poly.entity_id
_entity_poly.type
_entity_poly.pdbx_seq_one_letter_code
_entity_poly.pdbx_strand_id
1 'polypeptide(L)'
;MKESENVSLFITSFYEKKFLKLYFSYFRGKINSTQGFMKKLSITILFFLLAFCQINAQQAKYVFYFIGDGMGVNQVQGTELYLGELEGKIGITPLQFTQFPYTTVATTFSATNGVTDSAAAGTALATGNKTKNGAIGVLKDLQTPVYSVATWAKERGCRVGVATSVSVDHATPAAFYAHASGRGSYYEIGKDLYETGFDFYAGSDFLQPQDKKNPQAANLYSLADQYGYTIARGYKDYLRKSKKADKMILFQPEAASKADRSSIPYAIDRGKSDLTLQEITRSAINFLSKDLSKGFFLMVEGGKIDWACHSNDAATTFHEVIDFDNAIKVAYEFYSQHPDETLIVVTADHETGGFVLGKGPYELNLQVFKNQKVSESGFTKVINQLRSNDAPGADRNVNNDGNNVPPVPFPPAPEATFPQKPRKSRFGLNTY
;
A
#
# COMPACT_ATOMS: atom_id res chain seq x y z
N MET A 1 11.04 15.41 20.32
CA MET A 1 10.88 16.71 19.64
C MET A 1 12.01 17.70 19.86
N LYS A 2 12.66 17.79 21.02
CA LYS A 2 13.81 18.72 21.22
C LYS A 2 15.16 18.25 20.65
N GLU A 3 15.36 16.97 20.40
CA GLU A 3 16.65 16.45 19.90
C GLU A 3 16.83 16.55 18.39
N SER A 4 15.79 16.48 17.58
CA SER A 4 15.90 16.60 16.12
C SER A 4 16.12 18.06 15.65
N GLU A 5 15.56 19.03 16.35
CA GLU A 5 15.84 20.44 16.08
C GLU A 5 17.30 20.81 16.45
N ASN A 6 17.84 20.18 17.49
CA ASN A 6 19.23 20.40 17.90
C ASN A 6 20.26 19.84 16.92
N VAL A 7 19.96 18.75 16.21
CA VAL A 7 20.88 18.15 15.24
C VAL A 7 20.93 18.99 13.95
N SER A 8 19.81 19.49 13.46
CA SER A 8 19.78 20.38 12.28
C SER A 8 20.44 21.72 12.54
N LEU A 9 20.18 22.34 13.70
CA LEU A 9 20.84 23.57 14.14
C LEU A 9 22.34 23.38 14.44
N PHE A 10 22.74 22.20 14.89
CA PHE A 10 24.14 21.89 15.19
C PHE A 10 24.96 21.68 13.91
N ILE A 11 24.39 21.04 12.90
CA ILE A 11 25.04 20.81 11.61
C ILE A 11 25.19 22.16 10.87
N THR A 12 24.15 22.98 10.77
CA THR A 12 24.23 24.29 10.15
C THR A 12 25.21 25.23 10.90
N SER A 13 25.16 25.30 12.22
CA SER A 13 26.07 26.10 13.05
C SER A 13 27.52 25.61 12.98
N PHE A 14 27.76 24.31 12.82
CA PHE A 14 29.11 23.74 12.71
C PHE A 14 29.74 24.05 11.34
N TYR A 15 28.99 23.99 10.26
CA TYR A 15 29.46 24.33 8.92
C TYR A 15 29.66 25.85 8.77
N GLU A 16 28.78 26.67 9.31
CA GLU A 16 28.94 28.13 9.32
C GLU A 16 30.19 28.58 10.11
N LYS A 17 30.44 28.05 11.30
CA LYS A 17 31.62 28.38 12.09
C LYS A 17 32.92 27.91 11.46
N LYS A 18 32.92 26.75 10.81
CA LYS A 18 34.11 26.24 10.11
C LYS A 18 34.37 27.01 8.83
N PHE A 19 33.32 27.41 8.12
CA PHE A 19 33.38 28.22 6.91
C PHE A 19 33.86 29.65 7.21
N LEU A 20 33.32 30.29 8.23
CA LEU A 20 33.78 31.60 8.69
C LEU A 20 35.26 31.59 9.15
N LYS A 21 35.69 30.53 9.84
CA LYS A 21 37.10 30.39 10.25
C LYS A 21 38.07 30.23 9.07
N LEU A 22 37.67 29.46 8.04
CA LEU A 22 38.45 29.32 6.80
C LEU A 22 38.46 30.64 6.00
N TYR A 23 37.34 31.35 5.95
CA TYR A 23 37.18 32.65 5.31
C TYR A 23 38.09 33.71 5.94
N PHE A 24 38.07 33.86 7.26
CA PHE A 24 38.89 34.83 7.97
C PHE A 24 40.41 34.49 7.97
N SER A 25 40.77 33.21 7.91
CA SER A 25 42.18 32.78 7.77
C SER A 25 42.75 33.10 6.38
N TYR A 26 41.92 33.00 5.34
CA TYR A 26 42.30 33.32 3.96
C TYR A 26 42.50 34.81 3.73
N PHE A 27 41.74 35.70 4.41
CA PHE A 27 41.85 37.14 4.30
C PHE A 27 43.04 37.76 5.09
N ARG A 28 43.68 37.02 6.00
CA ARG A 28 44.87 37.51 6.72
C ARG A 28 46.18 37.45 5.93
N GLY A 29 46.18 36.85 4.74
CA GLY A 29 47.37 36.84 3.85
C GLY A 29 47.40 38.06 2.92
N LYS A 30 48.37 38.94 3.13
CA LYS A 30 48.77 40.18 2.39
C LYS A 30 48.08 40.42 1.03
N ILE A 31 47.31 41.50 0.95
CA ILE A 31 46.80 42.14 -0.28
C ILE A 31 47.90 43.01 -0.86
N ASN A 32 48.59 42.55 -1.89
CA ASN A 32 49.47 43.40 -2.71
C ASN A 32 49.03 43.20 -4.18
N SER A 33 48.32 44.13 -4.67
CA SER A 33 48.00 44.59 -6.02
C SER A 33 46.47 44.59 -6.33
N THR A 34 46.03 45.64 -6.98
CA THR A 34 44.64 45.85 -7.43
C THR A 34 44.08 44.71 -8.28
N GLN A 35 44.89 44.01 -9.10
CA GLN A 35 44.47 42.86 -9.89
C GLN A 35 44.20 41.62 -9.03
N GLY A 36 44.95 41.36 -7.97
CA GLY A 36 44.70 40.29 -7.01
C GLY A 36 43.43 40.51 -6.19
N PHE A 37 43.12 41.77 -5.86
CA PHE A 37 41.90 42.16 -5.16
C PHE A 37 40.64 41.90 -6.01
N MET A 38 40.64 42.32 -7.28
CA MET A 38 39.52 42.12 -8.20
C MET A 38 39.25 40.62 -8.48
N LYS A 39 40.28 39.79 -8.67
CA LYS A 39 40.11 38.31 -8.81
C LYS A 39 39.54 37.68 -7.52
N LYS A 40 40.02 38.09 -6.36
CA LYS A 40 39.51 37.58 -5.07
C LYS A 40 38.09 38.04 -4.83
N LEU A 41 37.74 39.26 -5.17
CA LEU A 41 36.38 39.80 -5.07
C LEU A 41 35.40 39.04 -6.01
N SER A 42 35.84 38.79 -7.25
CA SER A 42 35.02 38.00 -8.22
C SER A 42 34.78 36.57 -7.76
N ILE A 43 35.82 35.91 -7.20
CA ILE A 43 35.67 34.56 -6.63
C ILE A 43 34.76 34.59 -5.41
N THR A 44 34.84 35.60 -4.56
CA THR A 44 33.98 35.76 -3.39
C THR A 44 32.53 36.03 -3.78
N ILE A 45 32.30 36.87 -4.79
CA ILE A 45 30.95 37.15 -5.32
C ILE A 45 30.38 35.87 -5.98
N LEU A 46 31.18 35.13 -6.74
CA LEU A 46 30.76 33.83 -7.32
C LEU A 46 30.41 32.82 -6.23
N PHE A 47 31.20 32.76 -5.15
CA PHE A 47 30.90 31.89 -4.00
C PHE A 47 29.65 32.34 -3.23
N PHE A 48 29.43 33.64 -3.09
CA PHE A 48 28.17 34.19 -2.54
C PHE A 48 26.98 33.91 -3.47
N LEU A 49 27.13 34.08 -4.77
CA LEU A 49 26.08 33.72 -5.75
C LEU A 49 25.77 32.21 -5.76
N LEU A 50 26.78 31.36 -5.59
CA LEU A 50 26.60 29.91 -5.45
C LEU A 50 26.02 29.54 -4.07
N ALA A 51 26.31 30.27 -3.02
CA ALA A 51 25.73 30.09 -1.68
C ALA A 51 24.31 30.65 -1.59
N PHE A 52 23.96 31.66 -2.41
CA PHE A 52 22.59 32.16 -2.58
C PHE A 52 21.76 31.35 -3.60
N CYS A 53 22.36 30.46 -4.40
CA CYS A 53 21.64 29.34 -4.96
C CYS A 53 21.30 28.41 -3.78
N GLN A 54 20.41 28.85 -2.92
CA GLN A 54 19.69 27.93 -2.06
C GLN A 54 19.09 26.91 -3.01
N ILE A 55 19.58 25.68 -2.93
CA ILE A 55 18.83 24.53 -3.36
C ILE A 55 17.61 24.59 -2.45
N ASN A 56 16.58 25.32 -2.88
CA ASN A 56 15.26 25.12 -2.31
C ASN A 56 14.96 23.67 -2.58
N ALA A 57 15.20 22.82 -1.60
CA ALA A 57 14.72 21.47 -1.65
C ALA A 57 13.22 21.61 -1.88
N GLN A 58 12.80 21.24 -3.07
CA GLN A 58 11.42 21.39 -3.51
C GLN A 58 10.58 20.56 -2.55
N GLN A 59 9.81 21.23 -1.71
CA GLN A 59 9.00 20.56 -0.70
C GLN A 59 7.75 20.04 -1.39
N ALA A 60 7.58 18.73 -1.41
CA ALA A 60 6.37 18.14 -1.96
C ALA A 60 5.16 18.63 -1.16
N LYS A 61 4.20 19.24 -1.88
CA LYS A 61 2.94 19.75 -1.35
C LYS A 61 1.85 18.67 -1.38
N TYR A 62 1.93 17.80 -2.38
CA TYR A 62 1.02 16.69 -2.59
C TYR A 62 1.81 15.38 -2.52
N VAL A 63 1.49 14.55 -1.56
CA VAL A 63 2.19 13.27 -1.35
C VAL A 63 1.21 12.12 -1.52
N PHE A 64 1.54 11.24 -2.43
CA PHE A 64 0.86 9.96 -2.62
C PHE A 64 1.77 8.84 -2.11
N TYR A 65 1.23 7.98 -1.27
CA TYR A 65 1.93 6.83 -0.73
C TYR A 65 1.15 5.55 -1.02
N PHE A 66 1.55 4.86 -2.07
CA PHE A 66 0.93 3.62 -2.51
C PHE A 66 1.62 2.42 -1.89
N ILE A 67 0.84 1.51 -1.29
CA ILE A 67 1.32 0.27 -0.68
C ILE A 67 0.59 -0.90 -1.32
N GLY A 68 1.32 -1.75 -2.06
CA GLY A 68 0.82 -3.04 -2.51
C GLY A 68 1.10 -4.08 -1.44
N ASP A 69 0.07 -4.50 -0.71
CA ASP A 69 0.20 -5.52 0.34
C ASP A 69 0.66 -6.85 -0.29
N GLY A 70 1.74 -7.40 0.22
CA GLY A 70 2.35 -8.63 -0.28
C GLY A 70 2.88 -8.57 -1.71
N MET A 71 3.00 -7.38 -2.30
CA MET A 71 3.41 -7.16 -3.68
C MET A 71 4.94 -7.21 -3.83
N GLY A 72 5.53 -8.38 -3.81
CA GLY A 72 6.95 -8.57 -4.09
C GLY A 72 7.32 -8.38 -5.56
N VAL A 73 8.60 -8.48 -5.85
CA VAL A 73 9.15 -8.28 -7.21
C VAL A 73 8.53 -9.24 -8.23
N ASN A 74 8.26 -10.49 -7.83
CA ASN A 74 7.72 -11.50 -8.74
C ASN A 74 6.25 -11.24 -9.09
N GLN A 75 5.45 -10.67 -8.20
CA GLN A 75 4.08 -10.25 -8.47
C GLN A 75 4.04 -9.16 -9.54
N VAL A 76 4.93 -8.19 -9.41
CA VAL A 76 5.09 -7.09 -10.39
C VAL A 76 5.55 -7.64 -11.73
N GLN A 77 6.68 -8.36 -11.77
CA GLN A 77 7.24 -8.90 -13.00
C GLN A 77 6.30 -9.90 -13.68
N GLY A 78 5.63 -10.76 -12.89
CA GLY A 78 4.65 -11.71 -13.42
C GLY A 78 3.47 -11.02 -14.09
N THR A 79 3.01 -9.91 -13.52
CA THR A 79 1.94 -9.11 -14.11
C THR A 79 2.37 -8.45 -15.40
N GLU A 80 3.58 -7.88 -15.47
CA GLU A 80 4.11 -7.27 -16.69
C GLU A 80 4.32 -8.29 -17.82
N LEU A 81 4.81 -9.48 -17.49
CA LEU A 81 4.94 -10.59 -18.44
C LEU A 81 3.55 -11.08 -18.91
N TYR A 82 2.58 -11.21 -18.00
CA TYR A 82 1.20 -11.55 -18.35
C TYR A 82 0.59 -10.54 -19.33
N LEU A 83 0.75 -9.25 -19.07
CA LEU A 83 0.30 -8.19 -19.98
C LEU A 83 1.00 -8.27 -21.34
N GLY A 84 2.31 -8.52 -21.37
CA GLY A 84 3.06 -8.71 -22.62
C GLY A 84 2.53 -9.88 -23.44
N GLU A 85 2.31 -11.04 -22.81
CA GLU A 85 1.75 -12.21 -23.50
C GLU A 85 0.32 -12.01 -24.01
N LEU A 86 -0.52 -11.25 -23.28
CA LEU A 86 -1.85 -10.87 -23.76
C LEU A 86 -1.82 -10.02 -25.03
N GLU A 87 -0.78 -9.24 -25.20
CA GLU A 87 -0.52 -8.41 -26.40
C GLU A 87 0.26 -9.18 -27.47
N GLY A 88 0.59 -10.45 -27.27
CA GLY A 88 1.37 -11.27 -28.19
C GLY A 88 2.86 -10.91 -28.26
N LYS A 89 3.38 -10.24 -27.24
CA LYS A 89 4.79 -9.85 -27.13
C LYS A 89 5.62 -10.96 -26.45
N ILE A 90 6.86 -11.07 -26.85
CA ILE A 90 7.89 -11.77 -26.07
C ILE A 90 8.50 -10.72 -25.13
N GLY A 91 8.24 -10.86 -23.81
CA GLY A 91 8.70 -9.92 -22.79
C GLY A 91 7.56 -9.20 -22.09
N ILE A 92 7.81 -8.01 -21.59
CA ILE A 92 6.90 -7.28 -20.71
C ILE A 92 6.09 -6.19 -21.45
N THR A 93 4.89 -5.89 -20.90
CA THR A 93 4.23 -4.60 -21.04
C THR A 93 4.30 -3.91 -19.70
N PRO A 94 5.06 -2.79 -19.58
CA PRO A 94 5.37 -2.21 -18.27
C PRO A 94 4.12 -1.58 -17.62
N LEU A 95 4.05 -1.72 -16.30
CA LEU A 95 3.11 -1.01 -15.46
C LEU A 95 3.50 0.48 -15.35
N GLN A 96 2.57 1.36 -14.97
CA GLN A 96 2.86 2.79 -14.84
C GLN A 96 3.96 3.05 -13.82
N PHE A 97 3.89 2.43 -12.66
CA PHE A 97 4.83 2.72 -11.57
C PHE A 97 6.23 2.14 -11.80
N THR A 98 6.37 1.10 -12.60
CA THR A 98 7.70 0.55 -12.93
C THR A 98 8.50 1.46 -13.86
N GLN A 99 7.85 2.45 -14.46
CA GLN A 99 8.47 3.46 -15.33
C GLN A 99 8.90 4.73 -14.57
N PHE A 100 8.74 4.77 -13.26
CA PHE A 100 9.17 5.92 -12.46
C PHE A 100 10.70 6.01 -12.43
N PRO A 101 11.26 7.24 -12.44
CA PRO A 101 12.70 7.45 -12.66
C PRO A 101 13.58 6.97 -11.51
N TYR A 102 13.02 6.78 -10.32
CA TYR A 102 13.78 6.35 -9.15
C TYR A 102 13.23 5.04 -8.63
N THR A 103 14.12 4.06 -8.43
CA THR A 103 13.79 2.75 -7.89
C THR A 103 14.88 2.27 -6.93
N THR A 104 14.48 1.51 -5.93
CA THR A 104 15.39 0.87 -4.98
C THR A 104 14.76 -0.40 -4.44
N VAL A 105 15.49 -1.14 -3.64
CA VAL A 105 15.01 -2.32 -2.93
C VAL A 105 15.03 -2.07 -1.44
N ALA A 106 14.05 -2.61 -0.73
CA ALA A 106 13.98 -2.58 0.71
C ALA A 106 13.90 -4.00 1.26
N THR A 107 14.46 -4.21 2.44
CA THR A 107 14.33 -5.46 3.18
C THR A 107 13.17 -5.34 4.17
N THR A 108 12.35 -6.39 4.22
CA THR A 108 11.17 -6.45 5.09
C THR A 108 11.40 -7.46 6.21
N PHE A 109 11.36 -6.99 7.46
CA PHE A 109 11.41 -7.81 8.67
C PHE A 109 10.80 -7.00 9.83
N SER A 110 10.21 -7.68 10.81
CA SER A 110 9.67 -7.02 12.00
C SER A 110 10.72 -6.88 13.11
N ALA A 111 10.38 -6.22 14.20
CA ALA A 111 11.27 -6.11 15.36
C ALA A 111 11.52 -7.45 16.08
N THR A 112 10.76 -8.49 15.77
CA THR A 112 10.78 -9.78 16.47
C THR A 112 10.90 -10.98 15.55
N ASN A 113 10.82 -10.82 14.22
CA ASN A 113 10.86 -11.93 13.28
C ASN A 113 11.47 -11.51 11.93
N GLY A 114 12.19 -12.42 11.27
CA GLY A 114 12.70 -12.24 9.92
C GLY A 114 11.58 -12.14 8.85
N VAL A 115 10.39 -12.67 9.15
CA VAL A 115 9.17 -12.50 8.34
C VAL A 115 8.23 -11.55 9.08
N THR A 116 7.88 -10.44 8.43
CA THR A 116 6.93 -9.46 8.97
C THR A 116 5.50 -9.82 8.57
N ASP A 117 4.51 -9.26 9.29
CA ASP A 117 3.13 -9.19 8.84
C ASP A 117 2.75 -7.75 8.46
N SER A 118 1.59 -7.57 7.84
CA SER A 118 1.12 -6.25 7.36
C SER A 118 0.98 -5.21 8.50
N ALA A 119 0.69 -5.65 9.74
CA ALA A 119 0.57 -4.72 10.88
C ALA A 119 1.92 -4.11 11.25
N ALA A 120 2.94 -4.95 11.42
CA ALA A 120 4.30 -4.50 11.75
C ALA A 120 4.97 -3.79 10.57
N ALA A 121 4.74 -4.26 9.34
CA ALA A 121 5.26 -3.63 8.12
C ALA A 121 4.60 -2.27 7.87
N GLY A 122 3.27 -2.20 7.95
CA GLY A 122 2.52 -0.94 7.85
C GLY A 122 2.95 0.07 8.90
N THR A 123 3.15 -0.37 10.15
CA THR A 123 3.70 0.49 11.21
C THR A 123 5.10 1.01 10.86
N ALA A 124 5.98 0.16 10.32
CA ALA A 124 7.31 0.59 9.91
C ALA A 124 7.27 1.60 8.75
N LEU A 125 6.41 1.38 7.75
CA LEU A 125 6.21 2.28 6.62
C LEU A 125 5.59 3.62 7.04
N ALA A 126 4.62 3.58 7.97
CA ALA A 126 3.92 4.77 8.43
C ALA A 126 4.77 5.64 9.39
N THR A 127 5.61 5.02 10.23
CA THR A 127 6.23 5.71 11.38
C THR A 127 7.76 5.70 11.37
N GLY A 128 8.40 4.88 10.52
CA GLY A 128 9.84 4.63 10.56
C GLY A 128 10.30 3.72 11.71
N ASN A 129 9.37 3.17 12.51
CA ASN A 129 9.68 2.33 13.66
C ASN A 129 9.24 0.88 13.41
N LYS A 130 10.16 -0.07 13.63
CA LYS A 130 9.81 -1.49 13.59
C LYS A 130 9.16 -1.94 14.90
N THR A 131 8.11 -2.75 14.76
CA THR A 131 7.37 -3.31 15.90
C THR A 131 7.23 -4.83 15.80
N LYS A 132 6.56 -5.43 16.76
CA LYS A 132 6.22 -6.86 16.80
C LYS A 132 5.12 -7.17 15.79
N ASN A 133 5.16 -8.36 15.16
CA ASN A 133 4.07 -8.84 14.31
C ASN A 133 2.72 -8.75 15.04
N GLY A 134 1.72 -8.26 14.32
CA GLY A 134 0.37 -8.03 14.83
C GLY A 134 0.15 -6.68 15.52
N ALA A 135 1.19 -5.92 15.86
CA ALA A 135 1.08 -4.62 16.53
C ALA A 135 0.93 -3.47 15.52
N ILE A 136 0.12 -2.49 15.85
CA ILE A 136 -0.22 -1.32 15.01
C ILE A 136 0.11 -0.04 15.75
N GLY A 137 0.94 0.84 15.17
CA GLY A 137 1.20 2.18 15.69
C GLY A 137 1.80 2.23 17.10
N VAL A 138 2.37 1.13 17.59
CA VAL A 138 3.05 1.05 18.88
C VAL A 138 4.43 0.40 18.73
N LEU A 139 5.35 0.68 19.66
CA LEU A 139 6.64 0.00 19.67
C LEU A 139 6.49 -1.49 20.07
N LYS A 140 7.60 -2.24 20.00
CA LYS A 140 7.63 -3.68 20.34
C LYS A 140 7.20 -4.01 21.77
N ASP A 141 7.15 -3.02 22.66
CA ASP A 141 6.64 -3.13 24.03
C ASP A 141 5.11 -3.22 24.09
N LEU A 142 4.42 -2.99 22.96
CA LEU A 142 2.97 -3.01 22.79
C LEU A 142 2.22 -1.93 23.59
N GLN A 143 2.90 -0.89 24.04
CA GLN A 143 2.37 0.18 24.88
C GLN A 143 2.74 1.57 24.39
N THR A 144 3.99 1.78 23.96
CA THR A 144 4.46 3.11 23.56
C THR A 144 3.94 3.45 22.16
N PRO A 145 3.08 4.48 22.00
CA PRO A 145 2.56 4.88 20.70
C PRO A 145 3.64 5.50 19.83
N VAL A 146 3.57 5.26 18.53
CA VAL A 146 4.38 5.93 17.50
C VAL A 146 3.47 6.51 16.44
N TYR A 147 3.75 7.75 16.03
CA TYR A 147 2.87 8.51 15.15
C TYR A 147 3.34 8.45 13.70
N SER A 148 2.37 8.41 12.80
CA SER A 148 2.61 8.25 11.38
C SER A 148 3.01 9.55 10.69
N VAL A 149 3.62 9.44 9.51
CA VAL A 149 3.84 10.57 8.61
C VAL A 149 2.52 11.25 8.22
N ALA A 150 1.40 10.53 8.18
CA ALA A 150 0.06 11.06 7.94
C ALA A 150 -0.38 12.00 9.08
N THR A 151 -0.14 11.59 10.34
CA THR A 151 -0.40 12.44 11.51
C THR A 151 0.45 13.71 11.46
N TRP A 152 1.73 13.59 11.13
CA TRP A 152 2.60 14.76 10.99
C TRP A 152 2.18 15.71 9.85
N ALA A 153 1.68 15.15 8.74
CA ALA A 153 1.11 15.98 7.67
C ALA A 153 -0.13 16.74 8.15
N LYS A 154 -1.02 16.07 8.90
CA LYS A 154 -2.21 16.70 9.50
C LYS A 154 -1.86 17.83 10.46
N GLU A 155 -0.89 17.61 11.36
CA GLU A 155 -0.38 18.61 12.29
C GLU A 155 0.21 19.84 11.58
N ARG A 156 0.74 19.69 10.38
CA ARG A 156 1.24 20.77 9.52
C ARG A 156 0.16 21.45 8.68
N GLY A 157 -1.10 21.09 8.89
CA GLY A 157 -2.25 21.70 8.22
C GLY A 157 -2.57 21.12 6.84
N CYS A 158 -1.86 20.07 6.41
CA CYS A 158 -2.24 19.34 5.19
C CYS A 158 -3.56 18.60 5.38
N ARG A 159 -4.28 18.39 4.29
CA ARG A 159 -5.38 17.44 4.26
C ARG A 159 -4.83 16.02 4.19
N VAL A 160 -5.51 15.08 4.84
CA VAL A 160 -5.04 13.69 4.92
C VAL A 160 -6.13 12.72 4.52
N GLY A 161 -5.75 11.75 3.68
CA GLY A 161 -6.58 10.63 3.29
C GLY A 161 -5.91 9.29 3.48
N VAL A 162 -6.68 8.28 3.87
CA VAL A 162 -6.27 6.88 3.96
C VAL A 162 -7.31 6.05 3.22
N ALA A 163 -6.87 5.32 2.20
CA ALA A 163 -7.73 4.56 1.30
C ALA A 163 -7.20 3.15 1.09
N THR A 164 -8.09 2.18 0.92
CA THR A 164 -7.71 0.77 0.78
C THR A 164 -8.74 -0.01 -0.04
N SER A 165 -8.33 -1.15 -0.59
CA SER A 165 -9.22 -2.14 -1.19
C SER A 165 -9.79 -3.15 -0.18
N VAL A 166 -9.31 -3.13 1.07
CA VAL A 166 -9.82 -3.94 2.19
C VAL A 166 -10.66 -3.09 3.16
N SER A 167 -10.97 -3.58 4.36
CA SER A 167 -11.69 -2.77 5.35
C SER A 167 -10.84 -1.62 5.88
N VAL A 168 -11.48 -0.51 6.22
CA VAL A 168 -10.77 0.69 6.70
C VAL A 168 -10.02 0.44 8.00
N ASP A 169 -10.46 -0.52 8.81
CA ASP A 169 -9.89 -0.95 10.08
C ASP A 169 -8.92 -2.15 9.94
N HIS A 170 -8.53 -2.51 8.70
CA HIS A 170 -7.50 -3.52 8.47
C HIS A 170 -6.10 -2.99 8.86
N ALA A 171 -5.15 -3.90 8.99
CA ALA A 171 -3.83 -3.64 9.58
C ALA A 171 -3.05 -2.50 8.91
N THR A 172 -2.92 -2.51 7.58
CA THR A 172 -2.10 -1.55 6.84
C THR A 172 -2.67 -0.13 6.88
N PRO A 173 -3.97 0.13 6.57
CA PRO A 173 -4.53 1.47 6.71
C PRO A 173 -4.52 1.92 8.18
N ALA A 174 -4.81 1.02 9.14
CA ALA A 174 -4.82 1.32 10.57
C ALA A 174 -3.47 1.82 11.09
N ALA A 175 -2.35 1.33 10.54
CA ALA A 175 -1.01 1.77 10.94
C ALA A 175 -0.76 3.28 10.73
N PHE A 176 -1.57 3.94 9.89
CA PHE A 176 -1.45 5.38 9.64
C PHE A 176 -2.23 6.24 10.64
N TYR A 177 -3.17 5.66 11.42
CA TYR A 177 -4.03 6.44 12.31
C TYR A 177 -4.29 5.81 13.69
N ALA A 178 -4.04 4.51 13.88
CA ALA A 178 -4.42 3.80 15.09
C ALA A 178 -3.22 3.32 15.93
N HIS A 179 -3.51 3.04 17.20
CA HIS A 179 -2.54 2.49 18.17
C HIS A 179 -3.15 1.27 18.86
N ALA A 180 -2.73 0.07 18.44
CA ALA A 180 -3.26 -1.17 18.98
C ALA A 180 -2.15 -2.23 19.20
N SER A 181 -2.19 -2.91 20.34
CA SER A 181 -1.29 -4.02 20.63
C SER A 181 -1.55 -5.26 19.76
N GLY A 182 -2.70 -5.32 19.07
CA GLY A 182 -3.08 -6.42 18.20
C GLY A 182 -4.01 -5.97 17.08
N ARG A 183 -3.70 -6.38 15.84
CA ARG A 183 -4.46 -6.04 14.62
C ARG A 183 -5.93 -6.53 14.61
N GLY A 184 -6.28 -7.45 15.50
CA GLY A 184 -7.65 -7.94 15.66
C GLY A 184 -8.55 -7.05 16.52
N SER A 185 -8.06 -5.94 17.05
CA SER A 185 -8.83 -4.99 17.86
C SER A 185 -9.65 -4.03 17.00
N TYR A 186 -10.42 -4.56 16.04
CA TYR A 186 -11.08 -3.79 14.97
C TYR A 186 -11.99 -2.68 15.46
N TYR A 187 -12.77 -2.91 16.55
CA TYR A 187 -13.64 -1.89 17.10
C TYR A 187 -12.84 -0.69 17.64
N GLU A 188 -11.78 -0.95 18.40
CA GLU A 188 -10.91 0.12 18.94
C GLU A 188 -10.18 0.85 17.81
N ILE A 189 -9.65 0.09 16.83
CA ILE A 189 -9.05 0.68 15.62
C ILE A 189 -10.06 1.60 14.89
N GLY A 190 -11.31 1.15 14.76
CA GLY A 190 -12.36 1.97 14.14
C GLY A 190 -12.71 3.23 14.95
N LYS A 191 -12.52 3.24 16.28
CA LYS A 191 -12.63 4.45 17.11
C LYS A 191 -11.46 5.40 16.85
N ASP A 192 -10.23 4.88 16.81
CA ASP A 192 -9.03 5.68 16.54
C ASP A 192 -9.15 6.43 15.20
N LEU A 193 -9.82 5.85 14.19
CA LEU A 193 -10.13 6.53 12.93
C LEU A 193 -10.85 7.87 13.14
N TYR A 194 -11.85 7.89 14.02
CA TYR A 194 -12.62 9.11 14.34
C TYR A 194 -11.80 10.09 15.17
N GLU A 195 -11.05 9.59 16.16
CA GLU A 195 -10.25 10.40 17.07
C GLU A 195 -9.07 11.08 16.36
N THR A 196 -8.42 10.38 15.42
CA THR A 196 -7.35 10.93 14.59
C THR A 196 -7.85 12.02 13.63
N GLY A 197 -9.10 11.92 13.18
CA GLY A 197 -9.79 13.00 12.51
C GLY A 197 -9.25 13.40 11.14
N PHE A 198 -8.67 12.49 10.35
CA PHE A 198 -8.26 12.77 8.98
C PHE A 198 -9.45 13.17 8.09
N ASP A 199 -9.17 13.78 6.94
CA ASP A 199 -10.21 14.38 6.10
C ASP A 199 -10.97 13.36 5.26
N PHE A 200 -10.32 12.25 4.89
CA PHE A 200 -10.89 11.23 4.01
C PHE A 200 -10.45 9.82 4.39
N TYR A 201 -11.43 8.93 4.49
CA TYR A 201 -11.18 7.49 4.57
C TYR A 201 -11.96 6.76 3.49
N ALA A 202 -11.41 5.67 2.96
CA ALA A 202 -12.14 4.81 2.05
C ALA A 202 -11.69 3.35 2.15
N GLY A 203 -12.65 2.44 2.00
CA GLY A 203 -12.43 1.00 2.00
C GLY A 203 -13.74 0.25 1.81
N SER A 204 -13.72 -1.05 2.08
CA SER A 204 -14.93 -1.85 1.96
C SER A 204 -15.99 -1.49 3.00
N ASP A 205 -15.63 -1.50 4.27
CA ASP A 205 -16.48 -1.17 5.42
C ASP A 205 -15.66 -1.20 6.73
N PHE A 206 -16.34 -1.15 7.90
CA PHE A 206 -15.78 -1.60 9.17
C PHE A 206 -15.99 -3.10 9.33
N LEU A 207 -14.95 -3.85 9.72
CA LEU A 207 -15.06 -5.28 10.04
C LEU A 207 -15.88 -5.52 11.30
N GLN A 208 -15.68 -4.69 12.30
CA GLN A 208 -16.37 -4.81 13.58
C GLN A 208 -16.97 -3.47 14.02
N PRO A 209 -18.11 -3.05 13.42
CA PRO A 209 -18.74 -1.77 13.77
C PRO A 209 -19.35 -1.72 15.17
N GLN A 210 -19.55 -2.87 15.83
CA GLN A 210 -20.05 -3.00 17.19
C GLN A 210 -19.03 -3.70 18.07
N ASP A 211 -18.83 -3.18 19.29
CA ASP A 211 -17.97 -3.84 20.26
C ASP A 211 -18.59 -5.18 20.71
N LYS A 212 -17.89 -6.28 20.45
CA LYS A 212 -18.33 -7.63 20.87
C LYS A 212 -18.22 -7.85 22.37
N LYS A 213 -17.34 -7.09 23.05
CA LYS A 213 -17.13 -7.20 24.51
C LYS A 213 -18.07 -6.31 25.31
N ASN A 214 -18.51 -5.20 24.71
CA ASN A 214 -19.44 -4.25 25.30
C ASN A 214 -20.56 -3.90 24.30
N PRO A 215 -21.67 -4.67 24.26
CA PRO A 215 -22.78 -4.41 23.35
C PRO A 215 -23.47 -3.04 23.58
N GLN A 216 -23.22 -2.38 24.70
CA GLN A 216 -23.74 -1.03 25.00
C GLN A 216 -22.86 0.08 24.43
N ALA A 217 -21.66 -0.25 23.93
CA ALA A 217 -20.81 0.73 23.28
C ALA A 217 -21.46 1.26 22.00
N ALA A 218 -21.18 2.51 21.66
CA ALA A 218 -21.72 3.14 20.47
C ALA A 218 -21.29 2.39 19.21
N ASN A 219 -22.22 2.18 18.27
CA ASN A 219 -21.90 1.63 16.96
C ASN A 219 -21.05 2.64 16.17
N LEU A 220 -19.98 2.17 15.50
CA LEU A 220 -19.07 3.04 14.76
C LEU A 220 -19.79 3.91 13.71
N TYR A 221 -20.83 3.41 13.06
CA TYR A 221 -21.60 4.24 12.12
C TYR A 221 -22.32 5.41 12.81
N SER A 222 -22.77 5.22 14.05
CA SER A 222 -23.44 6.30 14.81
C SER A 222 -22.47 7.39 15.28
N LEU A 223 -21.17 7.12 15.30
CA LEU A 223 -20.16 8.11 15.67
C LEU A 223 -19.83 9.07 14.52
N ALA A 224 -20.15 8.71 13.28
CA ALA A 224 -19.75 9.50 12.10
C ALA A 224 -20.19 10.96 12.20
N ASP A 225 -21.49 11.21 12.45
CA ASP A 225 -22.03 12.57 12.56
C ASP A 225 -21.43 13.34 13.75
N GLN A 226 -21.19 12.66 14.87
CA GLN A 226 -20.59 13.25 16.06
C GLN A 226 -19.19 13.79 15.79
N TYR A 227 -18.41 13.10 14.92
CA TYR A 227 -17.06 13.50 14.53
C TYR A 227 -17.00 14.31 13.23
N GLY A 228 -18.17 14.68 12.67
CA GLY A 228 -18.30 15.51 11.47
C GLY A 228 -18.03 14.77 10.16
N TYR A 229 -18.18 13.44 10.14
CA TYR A 229 -18.02 12.65 8.93
C TYR A 229 -19.33 12.41 8.20
N THR A 230 -19.29 12.57 6.89
CA THR A 230 -20.35 12.11 5.99
C THR A 230 -19.96 10.74 5.43
N ILE A 231 -20.82 9.73 5.65
CA ILE A 231 -20.63 8.40 5.05
C ILE A 231 -21.31 8.37 3.69
N ALA A 232 -20.54 7.97 2.66
CA ALA A 232 -21.04 7.65 1.34
C ALA A 232 -20.85 6.15 1.04
N ARG A 233 -21.81 5.53 0.32
CA ARG A 233 -21.78 4.13 -0.06
C ARG A 233 -21.80 3.98 -1.58
N GLY A 234 -20.65 3.63 -2.14
CA GLY A 234 -20.41 3.54 -3.58
C GLY A 234 -20.17 4.89 -4.24
N TYR A 235 -19.62 4.84 -5.45
CA TYR A 235 -19.14 6.04 -6.16
C TYR A 235 -20.23 7.07 -6.46
N LYS A 236 -21.45 6.62 -6.83
CA LYS A 236 -22.57 7.52 -7.13
C LYS A 236 -23.02 8.32 -5.88
N ASP A 237 -23.03 7.68 -4.71
CA ASP A 237 -23.40 8.35 -3.46
C ASP A 237 -22.31 9.33 -3.01
N TYR A 238 -21.05 8.96 -3.23
CA TYR A 238 -19.90 9.86 -3.03
C TYR A 238 -20.06 11.15 -3.86
N LEU A 239 -20.31 11.05 -5.15
CA LEU A 239 -20.46 12.22 -6.04
C LEU A 239 -21.57 13.17 -5.57
N ARG A 240 -22.65 12.62 -4.98
CA ARG A 240 -23.78 13.39 -4.45
C ARG A 240 -23.42 14.12 -3.14
N LYS A 241 -22.74 13.43 -2.23
CA LYS A 241 -22.51 13.90 -0.85
C LYS A 241 -21.22 14.71 -0.70
N SER A 242 -20.19 14.37 -1.46
CA SER A 242 -18.83 14.90 -1.27
C SER A 242 -18.75 16.43 -1.34
N LYS A 243 -19.59 17.08 -2.16
CA LYS A 243 -19.57 18.54 -2.35
C LYS A 243 -19.83 19.33 -1.06
N LYS A 244 -20.66 18.79 -0.16
CA LYS A 244 -21.09 19.44 1.10
C LYS A 244 -20.38 18.91 2.34
N ALA A 245 -19.65 17.81 2.21
CA ALA A 245 -18.97 17.17 3.33
C ALA A 245 -17.66 17.89 3.67
N ASP A 246 -17.41 18.06 4.97
CA ASP A 246 -16.14 18.56 5.50
C ASP A 246 -15.14 17.42 5.67
N LYS A 247 -15.62 16.27 6.18
CA LYS A 247 -14.88 15.01 6.27
C LYS A 247 -15.72 13.89 5.65
N MET A 248 -15.05 12.90 5.04
CA MET A 248 -15.72 11.85 4.27
C MET A 248 -15.21 10.46 4.62
N ILE A 249 -16.14 9.52 4.75
CA ILE A 249 -15.84 8.08 4.70
C ILE A 249 -16.57 7.50 3.49
N LEU A 250 -15.82 6.90 2.56
CA LEU A 250 -16.36 6.23 1.39
C LEU A 250 -16.27 4.71 1.57
N PHE A 251 -17.41 4.06 1.75
CA PHE A 251 -17.53 2.61 1.76
C PHE A 251 -18.07 2.06 0.43
N GLN A 252 -17.87 0.77 0.22
CA GLN A 252 -18.53 0.07 -0.89
C GLN A 252 -20.07 0.14 -0.79
N PRO A 253 -20.81 -0.17 -1.87
CA PRO A 253 -22.27 -0.21 -1.83
C PRO A 253 -22.80 -1.13 -0.72
N GLU A 254 -23.93 -0.80 -0.14
CA GLU A 254 -24.54 -1.52 0.99
C GLU A 254 -24.74 -3.01 0.72
N ALA A 255 -25.13 -3.38 -0.52
CA ALA A 255 -25.32 -4.77 -0.91
C ALA A 255 -24.00 -5.55 -0.90
N ALA A 256 -22.91 -4.93 -1.39
CA ALA A 256 -21.57 -5.53 -1.36
C ALA A 256 -21.07 -5.67 0.09
N SER A 257 -21.26 -4.66 0.92
CA SER A 257 -20.92 -4.68 2.35
C SER A 257 -21.65 -5.76 3.13
N LYS A 258 -22.93 -6.03 2.81
CA LYS A 258 -23.70 -7.14 3.41
C LYS A 258 -23.21 -8.52 2.97
N ALA A 259 -22.70 -8.63 1.74
CA ALA A 259 -22.14 -9.86 1.24
C ALA A 259 -20.74 -10.14 1.81
N ASP A 260 -19.89 -9.12 1.85
CA ASP A 260 -18.55 -9.18 2.42
C ASP A 260 -18.09 -7.76 2.80
N ARG A 261 -17.84 -7.52 4.07
CA ARG A 261 -17.32 -6.24 4.55
C ARG A 261 -15.80 -6.21 4.71
N SER A 262 -15.15 -7.34 4.52
CA SER A 262 -13.70 -7.45 4.72
C SER A 262 -12.90 -6.79 3.60
N SER A 263 -13.44 -6.78 2.38
CA SER A 263 -12.81 -6.14 1.22
C SER A 263 -13.84 -5.76 0.16
N ILE A 264 -13.46 -4.87 -0.77
CA ILE A 264 -14.19 -4.76 -2.05
C ILE A 264 -13.97 -6.06 -2.84
N PRO A 265 -14.88 -6.45 -3.77
CA PRO A 265 -14.68 -7.65 -4.56
C PRO A 265 -13.34 -7.66 -5.32
N TYR A 266 -12.77 -8.84 -5.54
CA TYR A 266 -11.58 -8.95 -6.39
C TYR A 266 -11.82 -8.34 -7.78
N ALA A 267 -10.80 -7.75 -8.38
CA ALA A 267 -10.91 -7.09 -9.68
C ALA A 267 -11.50 -8.01 -10.76
N ILE A 268 -11.17 -9.31 -10.70
CA ILE A 268 -11.69 -10.33 -11.60
C ILE A 268 -13.18 -10.68 -11.34
N ASP A 269 -13.69 -10.45 -10.12
CA ASP A 269 -15.06 -10.78 -9.69
C ASP A 269 -16.01 -9.58 -9.73
N ARG A 270 -15.49 -8.35 -9.93
CA ARG A 270 -16.27 -7.12 -9.80
C ARG A 270 -17.43 -7.02 -10.77
N GLY A 271 -18.59 -6.65 -10.22
CA GLY A 271 -19.73 -6.19 -10.99
C GLY A 271 -19.63 -4.68 -11.31
N LYS A 272 -20.49 -4.22 -12.21
CA LYS A 272 -20.51 -2.81 -12.68
C LYS A 272 -20.80 -1.75 -11.60
N SER A 273 -21.36 -2.14 -10.48
CA SER A 273 -21.72 -1.24 -9.36
C SER A 273 -20.70 -1.25 -8.24
N ASP A 274 -19.75 -2.16 -8.27
CA ASP A 274 -18.74 -2.29 -7.22
C ASP A 274 -17.68 -1.19 -7.36
N LEU A 275 -17.15 -0.73 -6.23
CA LEU A 275 -16.05 0.22 -6.23
C LEU A 275 -14.78 -0.44 -6.77
N THR A 276 -14.02 0.34 -7.53
CA THR A 276 -12.65 0.03 -7.93
C THR A 276 -11.67 0.85 -7.08
N LEU A 277 -10.44 0.36 -6.93
CA LEU A 277 -9.41 1.13 -6.25
C LEU A 277 -9.10 2.45 -7.01
N GLN A 278 -9.25 2.43 -8.34
CA GLN A 278 -9.16 3.62 -9.17
C GLN A 278 -10.23 4.68 -8.80
N GLU A 279 -11.50 4.28 -8.63
CA GLU A 279 -12.59 5.19 -8.22
C GLU A 279 -12.38 5.71 -6.79
N ILE A 280 -11.93 4.86 -5.88
CA ILE A 280 -11.55 5.23 -4.51
C ILE A 280 -10.46 6.30 -4.53
N THR A 281 -9.38 6.07 -5.28
CA THR A 281 -8.25 7.00 -5.40
C THR A 281 -8.68 8.33 -6.03
N ARG A 282 -9.47 8.29 -7.10
CA ARG A 282 -10.03 9.50 -7.73
C ARG A 282 -10.93 10.28 -6.77
N SER A 283 -11.73 9.57 -5.98
CA SER A 283 -12.58 10.18 -4.94
C SER A 283 -11.74 10.88 -3.87
N ALA A 284 -10.69 10.21 -3.39
CA ALA A 284 -9.78 10.78 -2.40
C ALA A 284 -9.09 12.05 -2.94
N ILE A 285 -8.53 12.00 -4.14
CA ILE A 285 -7.88 13.15 -4.78
C ILE A 285 -8.85 14.32 -4.91
N ASN A 286 -10.04 14.09 -5.50
CA ASN A 286 -11.05 15.13 -5.68
C ASN A 286 -11.51 15.74 -4.35
N PHE A 287 -11.55 14.93 -3.29
CA PHE A 287 -11.96 15.41 -1.98
C PHE A 287 -10.85 16.22 -1.29
N LEU A 288 -9.62 15.73 -1.33
CA LEU A 288 -8.48 16.36 -0.66
C LEU A 288 -8.02 17.62 -1.39
N SER A 289 -8.19 17.68 -2.71
CA SER A 289 -7.81 18.83 -3.55
C SER A 289 -8.84 19.97 -3.57
N LYS A 290 -9.94 19.89 -2.80
CA LYS A 290 -10.90 21.01 -2.69
C LYS A 290 -10.26 22.33 -2.25
N ASP A 291 -9.17 22.26 -1.51
CA ASP A 291 -8.35 23.41 -1.12
C ASP A 291 -6.87 23.07 -1.40
N LEU A 292 -6.42 23.41 -2.59
CA LEU A 292 -5.05 23.17 -3.01
C LEU A 292 -4.01 23.99 -2.24
N SER A 293 -4.44 25.04 -1.50
CA SER A 293 -3.50 25.85 -0.71
C SER A 293 -2.84 25.06 0.42
N LYS A 294 -3.56 24.10 1.00
CA LYS A 294 -3.11 23.27 2.13
C LYS A 294 -2.18 22.13 1.76
N GLY A 295 -2.20 21.68 0.50
CA GLY A 295 -1.58 20.41 0.14
C GLY A 295 -2.28 19.21 0.77
N PHE A 296 -1.80 18.01 0.46
CA PHE A 296 -2.35 16.80 1.08
C PHE A 296 -1.35 15.65 1.13
N PHE A 297 -1.62 14.73 2.05
CA PHE A 297 -1.05 13.38 2.11
C PHE A 297 -2.16 12.36 1.85
N LEU A 298 -1.95 11.45 0.91
CA LEU A 298 -2.88 10.36 0.60
C LEU A 298 -2.14 9.02 0.59
N MET A 299 -2.51 8.14 1.52
CA MET A 299 -2.13 6.73 1.45
C MET A 299 -3.19 5.94 0.69
N VAL A 300 -2.75 5.05 -0.20
CA VAL A 300 -3.61 4.13 -0.95
C VAL A 300 -3.04 2.72 -0.88
N GLU A 301 -3.84 1.76 -0.45
CA GLU A 301 -3.44 0.37 -0.34
C GLU A 301 -4.16 -0.53 -1.34
N GLY A 302 -3.36 -1.37 -2.04
CA GLY A 302 -3.83 -2.53 -2.77
C GLY A 302 -3.76 -3.79 -1.90
N GLY A 303 -4.64 -3.88 -0.89
CA GLY A 303 -4.58 -4.92 0.15
C GLY A 303 -4.95 -6.32 -0.33
N LYS A 304 -5.57 -6.44 -1.51
CA LYS A 304 -6.02 -7.73 -2.02
C LYS A 304 -5.01 -8.47 -2.87
N ILE A 305 -3.87 -7.85 -3.19
CA ILE A 305 -2.76 -8.55 -3.84
C ILE A 305 -2.26 -9.67 -2.91
N ASP A 306 -2.04 -9.35 -1.63
CA ASP A 306 -1.67 -10.32 -0.59
C ASP A 306 -2.64 -11.49 -0.49
N TRP A 307 -3.93 -11.21 -0.42
CA TRP A 307 -4.95 -12.25 -0.26
C TRP A 307 -5.03 -13.20 -1.45
N ALA A 308 -4.88 -12.68 -2.67
CA ALA A 308 -4.81 -13.51 -3.87
C ALA A 308 -3.56 -14.40 -3.86
N CYS A 309 -2.41 -13.87 -3.39
CA CYS A 309 -1.18 -14.64 -3.21
C CYS A 309 -1.33 -15.74 -2.16
N HIS A 310 -1.97 -15.46 -1.02
CA HIS A 310 -2.28 -16.46 0.01
C HIS A 310 -3.15 -17.62 -0.53
N SER A 311 -4.06 -17.34 -1.47
CA SER A 311 -4.86 -18.35 -2.16
C SER A 311 -4.11 -19.07 -3.28
N ASN A 312 -2.85 -18.72 -3.56
CA ASN A 312 -2.06 -19.19 -4.71
C ASN A 312 -2.80 -18.98 -6.06
N ASP A 313 -3.59 -17.91 -6.16
CA ASP A 313 -4.38 -17.54 -7.33
C ASP A 313 -3.65 -16.50 -8.17
N ALA A 314 -2.79 -16.95 -9.09
CA ALA A 314 -1.94 -16.09 -9.90
C ALA A 314 -2.74 -15.15 -10.81
N ALA A 315 -3.84 -15.63 -11.42
CA ALA A 315 -4.67 -14.79 -12.28
C ALA A 315 -5.28 -13.63 -11.49
N THR A 316 -5.86 -13.92 -10.32
CA THR A 316 -6.44 -12.90 -9.44
C THR A 316 -5.35 -11.95 -8.95
N THR A 317 -4.15 -12.44 -8.60
CA THR A 317 -3.01 -11.60 -8.23
C THR A 317 -2.65 -10.59 -9.33
N PHE A 318 -2.56 -11.03 -10.59
CA PHE A 318 -2.27 -10.13 -11.72
C PHE A 318 -3.37 -9.08 -11.89
N HIS A 319 -4.63 -9.45 -11.75
CA HIS A 319 -5.75 -8.51 -11.84
C HIS A 319 -5.73 -7.48 -10.70
N GLU A 320 -5.34 -7.87 -9.48
CA GLU A 320 -5.20 -6.93 -8.36
C GLU A 320 -4.01 -5.96 -8.53
N VAL A 321 -2.87 -6.43 -9.06
CA VAL A 321 -1.73 -5.56 -9.38
C VAL A 321 -2.10 -4.57 -10.50
N ILE A 322 -2.88 -5.00 -11.50
CA ILE A 322 -3.39 -4.10 -12.55
C ILE A 322 -4.36 -3.06 -11.98
N ASP A 323 -5.25 -3.45 -11.06
CA ASP A 323 -6.19 -2.53 -10.39
C ASP A 323 -5.42 -1.48 -9.55
N PHE A 324 -4.37 -1.91 -8.86
CA PHE A 324 -3.46 -1.05 -8.12
C PHE A 324 -2.72 -0.07 -9.05
N ASP A 325 -2.18 -0.54 -10.17
CA ASP A 325 -1.55 0.32 -11.18
C ASP A 325 -2.53 1.33 -11.80
N ASN A 326 -3.79 0.94 -12.01
CA ASN A 326 -4.83 1.86 -12.46
C ASN A 326 -5.14 2.95 -11.43
N ALA A 327 -5.05 2.65 -10.14
CA ALA A 327 -5.14 3.65 -9.08
C ALA A 327 -3.93 4.61 -9.11
N ILE A 328 -2.73 4.09 -9.35
CA ILE A 328 -1.51 4.90 -9.49
C ILE A 328 -1.59 5.81 -10.72
N LYS A 329 -2.15 5.35 -11.83
CA LYS A 329 -2.37 6.18 -13.04
C LYS A 329 -3.21 7.43 -12.72
N VAL A 330 -4.20 7.32 -11.84
CA VAL A 330 -4.99 8.50 -11.41
C VAL A 330 -4.14 9.53 -10.65
N ALA A 331 -3.22 9.05 -9.80
CA ALA A 331 -2.28 9.94 -9.13
C ALA A 331 -1.25 10.52 -10.12
N TYR A 332 -0.85 9.77 -11.13
CA TYR A 332 0.04 10.25 -12.18
C TYR A 332 -0.64 11.30 -13.09
N GLU A 333 -1.95 11.19 -13.34
CA GLU A 333 -2.75 12.24 -13.99
C GLU A 333 -2.69 13.56 -13.19
N PHE A 334 -2.80 13.47 -11.86
CA PHE A 334 -2.65 14.64 -10.97
C PHE A 334 -1.23 15.18 -10.96
N TYR A 335 -0.21 14.32 -10.87
CA TYR A 335 1.20 14.69 -10.98
C TYR A 335 1.47 15.47 -12.27
N SER A 336 0.91 15.03 -13.40
CA SER A 336 1.13 15.70 -14.71
C SER A 336 0.65 17.15 -14.74
N GLN A 337 -0.27 17.53 -13.83
CA GLN A 337 -0.77 18.89 -13.65
C GLN A 337 0.01 19.68 -12.60
N HIS A 338 0.72 18.99 -11.68
CA HIS A 338 1.45 19.56 -10.56
C HIS A 338 2.84 18.90 -10.40
N PRO A 339 3.68 18.84 -11.46
CA PRO A 339 4.89 18.02 -11.45
C PRO A 339 5.92 18.47 -10.43
N ASP A 340 5.98 19.76 -10.18
CA ASP A 340 6.96 20.37 -9.29
C ASP A 340 6.58 20.31 -7.80
N GLU A 341 5.34 19.97 -7.49
CA GLU A 341 4.81 19.98 -6.13
C GLU A 341 4.36 18.58 -5.65
N THR A 342 4.49 17.54 -6.50
CA THR A 342 3.94 16.20 -6.24
C THR A 342 5.04 15.16 -6.05
N LEU A 343 4.91 14.37 -4.99
CA LEU A 343 5.69 13.16 -4.76
C LEU A 343 4.78 11.93 -4.81
N ILE A 344 5.11 10.96 -5.67
CA ILE A 344 4.45 9.64 -5.68
C ILE A 344 5.48 8.60 -5.23
N VAL A 345 5.15 7.89 -4.17
CA VAL A 345 5.92 6.76 -3.63
C VAL A 345 5.09 5.50 -3.80
N VAL A 346 5.67 4.46 -4.38
CA VAL A 346 5.05 3.14 -4.53
C VAL A 346 5.96 2.10 -3.88
N THR A 347 5.42 1.29 -3.00
CA THR A 347 6.16 0.23 -2.30
C THR A 347 5.30 -1.00 -2.06
N ALA A 348 5.93 -2.11 -1.71
CA ALA A 348 5.28 -3.21 -1.00
C ALA A 348 5.62 -3.11 0.49
N ASP A 349 4.83 -3.77 1.33
CA ASP A 349 5.09 -3.92 2.75
C ASP A 349 5.85 -5.22 3.07
N HIS A 350 5.61 -6.29 2.31
CA HIS A 350 6.33 -7.57 2.33
C HIS A 350 6.08 -8.38 1.04
N GLU A 351 6.66 -9.54 0.96
CA GLU A 351 6.40 -10.60 -0.02
C GLU A 351 5.32 -11.53 0.51
N THR A 352 4.54 -12.18 -0.39
CA THR A 352 3.48 -13.14 0.00
C THR A 352 3.37 -14.29 -0.97
N GLY A 353 3.10 -15.48 -0.44
CA GLY A 353 2.75 -16.68 -1.20
C GLY A 353 3.91 -17.36 -1.91
N GLY A 354 5.14 -16.85 -1.80
CA GLY A 354 6.30 -17.44 -2.46
C GLY A 354 6.15 -17.51 -3.98
N PHE A 355 5.57 -16.48 -4.60
CA PHE A 355 5.37 -16.44 -6.06
C PHE A 355 6.70 -16.50 -6.78
N VAL A 356 6.90 -17.50 -7.64
CA VAL A 356 8.16 -17.75 -8.34
C VAL A 356 7.91 -17.90 -9.83
N LEU A 357 8.65 -17.14 -10.63
CA LEU A 357 8.70 -17.25 -12.08
C LEU A 357 9.85 -18.18 -12.49
N GLY A 358 9.60 -19.09 -13.44
CA GLY A 358 10.66 -19.86 -14.08
C GLY A 358 11.12 -21.12 -13.37
N LYS A 359 10.24 -21.82 -12.63
CA LYS A 359 10.52 -23.19 -12.16
C LYS A 359 10.05 -24.21 -13.17
N GLY A 360 10.94 -25.02 -13.74
CA GLY A 360 10.60 -26.10 -14.67
C GLY A 360 11.27 -25.93 -16.03
N PRO A 361 10.65 -26.37 -17.16
CA PRO A 361 11.11 -26.09 -18.51
C PRO A 361 11.23 -24.58 -18.75
N TYR A 362 12.11 -24.20 -19.69
CA TYR A 362 12.36 -22.80 -20.02
C TYR A 362 11.21 -22.14 -20.83
N GLU A 363 9.98 -22.51 -20.53
CA GLU A 363 8.77 -21.99 -21.16
C GLU A 363 7.84 -21.44 -20.09
N LEU A 364 7.41 -20.18 -20.28
CA LEU A 364 6.42 -19.51 -19.47
C LEU A 364 5.20 -19.25 -20.36
N ASN A 365 4.00 -19.63 -19.90
CA ASN A 365 2.75 -19.46 -20.64
C ASN A 365 1.71 -18.84 -19.71
N LEU A 366 1.81 -17.55 -19.47
CA LEU A 366 0.91 -16.81 -18.59
C LEU A 366 -0.43 -16.49 -19.25
N GLN A 367 -0.49 -16.47 -20.60
CA GLN A 367 -1.72 -16.19 -21.32
C GLN A 367 -2.87 -17.18 -21.01
N VAL A 368 -2.57 -18.36 -20.45
CA VAL A 368 -3.60 -19.31 -20.02
C VAL A 368 -4.50 -18.72 -18.94
N PHE A 369 -4.00 -17.82 -18.11
CA PHE A 369 -4.73 -17.17 -17.04
C PHE A 369 -5.85 -16.23 -17.55
N LYS A 370 -5.83 -15.80 -18.81
CA LYS A 370 -6.95 -15.05 -19.43
C LYS A 370 -8.27 -15.83 -19.44
N ASN A 371 -8.20 -17.18 -19.31
CA ASN A 371 -9.34 -18.05 -19.29
C ASN A 371 -10.01 -18.12 -17.92
N GLN A 372 -9.31 -17.79 -16.84
CA GLN A 372 -9.91 -17.64 -15.52
C GLN A 372 -10.82 -16.41 -15.49
N LYS A 373 -12.07 -16.60 -15.04
CA LYS A 373 -13.11 -15.56 -15.04
C LYS A 373 -13.62 -15.21 -13.65
N VAL A 374 -13.11 -15.90 -12.65
CA VAL A 374 -13.53 -15.74 -11.26
C VAL A 374 -12.35 -16.10 -10.35
N SER A 375 -12.23 -15.46 -9.20
CA SER A 375 -11.20 -15.78 -8.21
C SER A 375 -11.42 -17.20 -7.61
N GLU A 376 -10.38 -17.75 -6.97
CA GLU A 376 -10.48 -18.99 -6.21
C GLU A 376 -11.66 -18.93 -5.21
N SER A 377 -11.77 -17.86 -4.44
CA SER A 377 -12.85 -17.69 -3.45
C SER A 377 -14.23 -17.53 -4.10
N GLY A 378 -14.32 -16.87 -5.25
CA GLY A 378 -15.53 -16.77 -6.06
C GLY A 378 -15.95 -18.12 -6.59
N PHE A 379 -15.00 -18.92 -7.09
CA PHE A 379 -15.24 -20.27 -7.56
C PHE A 379 -15.74 -21.21 -6.43
N THR A 380 -15.11 -21.11 -5.27
CA THR A 380 -15.53 -21.85 -4.07
C THR A 380 -16.98 -21.51 -3.67
N LYS A 381 -17.40 -20.23 -3.76
CA LYS A 381 -18.81 -19.83 -3.52
C LYS A 381 -19.76 -20.51 -4.52
N VAL A 382 -19.41 -20.53 -5.82
CA VAL A 382 -20.22 -21.18 -6.87
C VAL A 382 -20.36 -22.69 -6.60
N ILE A 383 -19.27 -23.38 -6.27
CA ILE A 383 -19.31 -24.82 -5.93
C ILE A 383 -20.22 -25.06 -4.72
N ASN A 384 -20.12 -24.26 -3.68
CA ASN A 384 -20.95 -24.43 -2.48
C ASN A 384 -22.43 -24.16 -2.77
N GLN A 385 -22.76 -23.22 -3.65
CA GLN A 385 -24.13 -22.99 -4.11
C GLN A 385 -24.67 -24.19 -4.91
N LEU A 386 -23.90 -24.77 -5.82
CA LEU A 386 -24.29 -25.95 -6.58
C LEU A 386 -24.54 -27.15 -5.65
N ARG A 387 -23.62 -27.38 -4.72
CA ARG A 387 -23.78 -28.46 -3.72
C ARG A 387 -25.01 -28.28 -2.84
N SER A 388 -25.40 -27.05 -2.49
CA SER A 388 -26.60 -26.77 -1.70
C SER A 388 -27.90 -26.94 -2.51
N ASN A 389 -27.84 -26.72 -3.84
CA ASN A 389 -29.00 -26.87 -4.74
C ASN A 389 -29.22 -28.32 -5.22
N ASP A 390 -28.14 -29.11 -5.32
CA ASP A 390 -28.19 -30.51 -5.77
C ASP A 390 -28.54 -31.52 -4.66
N ALA A 391 -28.83 -31.05 -3.44
CA ALA A 391 -29.23 -31.90 -2.31
C ALA A 391 -30.72 -31.75 -1.94
N PRO A 392 -31.68 -32.17 -2.79
CA PRO A 392 -33.07 -32.36 -2.34
C PRO A 392 -33.14 -33.62 -1.50
N GLY A 393 -32.98 -33.51 -0.18
CA GLY A 393 -33.22 -34.62 0.76
C GLY A 393 -32.00 -35.30 1.36
N ALA A 394 -30.79 -34.81 1.20
CA ALA A 394 -29.66 -35.26 2.01
C ALA A 394 -29.84 -34.82 3.46
N ASP A 395 -30.01 -35.79 4.32
CA ASP A 395 -30.26 -35.69 5.74
C ASP A 395 -29.28 -34.66 6.38
N ARG A 396 -29.81 -33.61 7.02
CA ARG A 396 -29.03 -32.55 7.66
C ARG A 396 -28.39 -32.99 8.98
N ASN A 397 -28.04 -34.26 9.09
CA ASN A 397 -27.32 -34.86 10.20
C ASN A 397 -25.88 -35.23 9.79
N VAL A 398 -25.12 -34.28 9.26
CA VAL A 398 -23.68 -34.40 9.28
C VAL A 398 -23.18 -33.62 10.52
N ASN A 399 -22.93 -34.38 11.56
CA ASN A 399 -22.21 -33.90 12.74
C ASN A 399 -20.90 -33.27 12.31
N ASN A 400 -20.50 -32.23 13.03
CA ASN A 400 -19.26 -31.44 12.85
C ASN A 400 -17.95 -32.24 13.07
N ASP A 401 -17.92 -33.51 12.69
CA ASP A 401 -16.74 -34.36 12.81
C ASP A 401 -16.12 -34.50 11.43
N GLY A 402 -15.15 -33.67 11.14
CA GLY A 402 -14.42 -33.46 9.86
C GLY A 402 -13.78 -34.71 9.21
N ASN A 403 -14.39 -35.88 9.30
CA ASN A 403 -13.88 -37.12 8.70
C ASN A 403 -15.02 -37.94 8.15
N ASN A 404 -15.44 -37.70 6.91
CA ASN A 404 -15.99 -38.69 5.97
C ASN A 404 -16.65 -37.95 4.77
N VAL A 405 -15.82 -37.36 3.93
CA VAL A 405 -16.20 -37.10 2.55
C VAL A 405 -15.71 -38.33 1.78
N PRO A 406 -16.58 -39.17 1.18
CA PRO A 406 -16.12 -40.22 0.29
C PRO A 406 -15.37 -39.55 -0.87
N PRO A 407 -14.22 -40.11 -1.29
CA PRO A 407 -13.47 -39.52 -2.39
C PRO A 407 -14.37 -39.51 -3.63
N VAL A 408 -14.60 -38.31 -4.18
CA VAL A 408 -15.16 -38.15 -5.52
C VAL A 408 -14.20 -38.90 -6.46
N PRO A 409 -14.62 -39.88 -7.24
CA PRO A 409 -13.72 -40.51 -8.20
C PRO A 409 -13.34 -39.46 -9.23
N PHE A 410 -12.12 -38.96 -9.14
CA PHE A 410 -11.55 -38.23 -10.24
C PHE A 410 -11.51 -39.11 -11.47
N PRO A 411 -11.89 -38.62 -12.65
CA PRO A 411 -11.59 -39.35 -13.88
C PRO A 411 -10.08 -39.63 -13.88
N PRO A 412 -9.64 -40.83 -14.30
CA PRO A 412 -8.22 -41.14 -14.31
C PRO A 412 -7.48 -40.02 -15.08
N ALA A 413 -6.47 -39.50 -14.46
CA ALA A 413 -5.58 -38.52 -15.11
C ALA A 413 -5.12 -39.15 -16.43
N PRO A 414 -5.11 -38.43 -17.56
CA PRO A 414 -4.51 -38.95 -18.77
C PRO A 414 -3.10 -39.43 -18.42
N GLU A 415 -2.76 -40.68 -18.81
CA GLU A 415 -1.42 -41.21 -18.54
C GLU A 415 -0.36 -40.23 -19.04
N ALA A 416 0.24 -39.52 -18.07
CA ALA A 416 1.40 -38.73 -18.35
C ALA A 416 2.53 -39.72 -18.68
N THR A 417 2.84 -39.88 -19.95
CA THR A 417 4.05 -40.56 -20.40
C THR A 417 5.23 -39.69 -19.98
N PHE A 418 5.73 -39.93 -18.77
CA PHE A 418 7.01 -39.34 -18.36
C PHE A 418 8.11 -39.84 -19.27
N PRO A 419 8.91 -39.00 -19.90
CA PRO A 419 10.09 -39.43 -20.61
C PRO A 419 11.01 -40.17 -19.65
N GLN A 420 11.47 -41.34 -20.05
CA GLN A 420 12.35 -42.20 -19.27
C GLN A 420 13.58 -41.43 -18.81
N LYS A 421 13.95 -41.58 -17.53
CA LYS A 421 15.13 -40.97 -16.91
C LYS A 421 16.36 -41.06 -17.83
N PRO A 422 17.07 -39.95 -18.08
CA PRO A 422 18.37 -40.02 -18.74
C PRO A 422 19.36 -40.81 -17.86
N ARG A 423 20.12 -41.69 -18.49
CA ARG A 423 21.20 -42.47 -17.86
C ARG A 423 22.17 -41.56 -17.11
N LYS A 424 22.50 -41.94 -15.87
CA LYS A 424 23.55 -41.31 -15.07
C LYS A 424 24.82 -41.12 -15.86
N SER A 425 25.21 -39.94 -16.23
CA SER A 425 26.59 -39.59 -16.57
C SER A 425 27.33 -39.33 -15.26
N ARG A 426 28.43 -40.08 -15.05
CA ARG A 426 29.42 -39.83 -14.01
C ARG A 426 30.13 -38.49 -14.35
N PHE A 427 29.84 -37.45 -13.56
CA PHE A 427 30.78 -36.33 -13.44
C PHE A 427 31.01 -36.11 -11.95
N GLY A 428 32.30 -36.26 -11.56
CA GLY A 428 32.77 -35.98 -10.21
C GLY A 428 32.75 -34.49 -9.94
N LEU A 429 32.17 -34.12 -8.81
CA LEU A 429 32.33 -32.79 -8.20
C LEU A 429 33.68 -32.74 -7.48
N ASN A 430 34.59 -31.93 -7.98
CA ASN A 430 35.73 -31.43 -7.21
C ASN A 430 35.29 -30.13 -6.53
N THR A 431 35.40 -30.16 -5.23
CA THR A 431 35.30 -29.03 -4.29
C THR A 431 36.43 -28.03 -4.50
N TYR A 432 36.07 -26.75 -4.58
CA TYR A 432 36.81 -25.63 -3.99
C TYR A 432 35.81 -24.65 -3.40
#